data_083329a40f528e164417d42386a0b97f
#
_entry.id   083329a40f528e164417d42386a0b97f
#
_cell.length_a   1.000
_cell.length_b   1.000
_cell.length_c   1.000
_cell.angle_alpha   90.00
_cell.angle_beta   90.00
_cell.angle_gamma   90.00
#
_symmetry.space_group_name_H-M   'P 1'
#
loop_
_entity.id
_entity.type
_entity.pdbx_description
1 polymer ?
#
loop_
_entity_poly.entity_id
_entity_poly.type
_entity_poly.pdbx_seq_one_letter_code
_entity_poly.pdbx_strand_id
1 'polypeptide(L)'
;VEYDLQNPGLAEAFHAKEVGSTDWSTAMRNLADNFYDYNNFGYNKVHGNGVLLLDNSYEGQKGSWLSTCGSVYDYFGDYEIDQALYAVDDYIDESPYKAYKNCISYVTRTMEESQESMPMTFTPWILTGLVVALIYAAVNLHQRKAKDTTTVNQYLDGKKPKINNTRDQYLRKNVVTRRIETSSSSSGHSSGHSGGH
;
A
#
# COMPACT_ATOMS: atom_id res chain seq x y z
N VAL A 1 22.70 26.30 4.65
CA VAL A 1 23.88 26.52 3.76
C VAL A 1 23.88 27.95 3.23
N GLU A 2 25.00 28.39 2.67
CA GLU A 2 25.14 29.70 2.03
C GLU A 2 25.87 29.51 0.70
N TYR A 3 25.12 29.05 -0.30
CA TYR A 3 25.69 28.75 -1.61
C TYR A 3 24.88 29.39 -2.75
N ASP A 4 25.58 29.82 -3.78
CA ASP A 4 24.96 30.17 -5.05
C ASP A 4 24.43 28.90 -5.74
N LEU A 5 23.13 28.67 -5.65
CA LEU A 5 22.46 27.47 -6.17
C LEU A 5 22.51 27.37 -7.70
N GLN A 6 22.84 28.45 -8.39
CA GLN A 6 23.04 28.45 -9.84
C GLN A 6 24.49 28.09 -10.24
N ASN A 7 25.37 27.85 -9.26
CA ASN A 7 26.75 27.44 -9.52
C ASN A 7 26.80 25.95 -9.91
N PRO A 8 27.26 25.59 -11.12
CA PRO A 8 27.32 24.20 -11.55
C PRO A 8 28.28 23.32 -10.75
N GLY A 9 29.22 23.92 -10.02
CA GLY A 9 30.15 23.19 -9.15
C GLY A 9 29.54 22.58 -7.90
N LEU A 10 28.32 22.97 -7.52
CA LEU A 10 27.65 22.41 -6.36
C LEU A 10 27.32 20.92 -6.51
N ALA A 11 27.02 20.45 -7.72
CA ALA A 11 26.74 19.04 -7.97
C ALA A 11 27.91 18.14 -7.53
N GLU A 12 29.15 18.56 -7.79
CA GLU A 12 30.35 17.81 -7.37
C GLU A 12 30.58 17.94 -5.86
N ALA A 13 30.43 19.15 -5.31
CA ALA A 13 30.69 19.43 -3.89
C ALA A 13 29.76 18.66 -2.95
N PHE A 14 28.52 18.43 -3.34
CA PHE A 14 27.52 17.74 -2.53
C PHE A 14 27.17 16.34 -3.01
N HIS A 15 27.93 15.78 -3.95
CA HIS A 15 27.63 14.50 -4.57
C HIS A 15 26.21 14.42 -5.18
N ALA A 16 25.68 15.57 -5.57
CA ALA A 16 24.36 15.70 -6.19
C ALA A 16 24.52 15.84 -7.70
N LYS A 17 23.81 15.03 -8.47
CA LYS A 17 23.80 15.16 -9.94
C LYS A 17 22.73 16.16 -10.39
N GLU A 18 22.92 16.72 -11.57
CA GLU A 18 21.90 17.52 -12.27
C GLU A 18 21.46 18.80 -11.53
N VAL A 19 22.32 19.34 -10.65
CA VAL A 19 22.13 20.68 -10.11
C VAL A 19 22.58 21.68 -11.16
N GLY A 20 21.68 22.45 -11.66
CA GLY A 20 21.99 23.43 -12.73
C GLY A 20 20.74 23.85 -13.47
N SER A 21 19.82 24.45 -12.74
CA SER A 21 18.68 25.15 -13.31
C SER A 21 19.02 26.63 -13.45
N THR A 22 18.46 27.29 -14.45
CA THR A 22 18.48 28.75 -14.55
C THR A 22 17.62 29.42 -13.48
N ASP A 23 16.71 28.67 -12.86
CA ASP A 23 15.90 29.09 -11.74
C ASP A 23 16.45 28.50 -10.43
N TRP A 24 16.76 29.37 -9.48
CA TRP A 24 17.38 28.98 -8.22
C TRP A 24 16.46 28.11 -7.33
N SER A 25 15.14 28.28 -7.39
CA SER A 25 14.21 27.47 -6.62
C SER A 25 14.20 26.03 -7.12
N THR A 26 14.22 25.84 -8.44
CA THR A 26 14.37 24.53 -9.06
C THR A 26 15.74 23.91 -8.74
N ALA A 27 16.80 24.73 -8.74
CA ALA A 27 18.13 24.26 -8.33
C ALA A 27 18.17 23.80 -6.88
N MET A 28 17.50 24.53 -5.97
CA MET A 28 17.36 24.16 -4.56
C MET A 28 16.67 22.80 -4.39
N ARG A 29 15.53 22.61 -5.07
CA ARG A 29 14.83 21.32 -5.08
C ARG A 29 15.75 20.20 -5.57
N ASN A 30 16.34 20.37 -6.74
CA ASN A 30 17.20 19.36 -7.33
C ASN A 30 18.40 19.03 -6.44
N LEU A 31 18.98 20.04 -5.78
CA LEU A 31 20.06 19.83 -4.82
C LEU A 31 19.60 19.00 -3.62
N ALA A 32 18.46 19.33 -3.02
CA ALA A 32 17.94 18.62 -1.86
C ALA A 32 17.59 17.16 -2.21
N ASP A 33 16.85 16.95 -3.27
CA ASP A 33 16.39 15.62 -3.70
C ASP A 33 17.58 14.74 -4.10
N ASN A 34 18.48 15.25 -4.94
CA ASN A 34 19.66 14.50 -5.37
C ASN A 34 20.64 14.24 -4.23
N PHE A 35 20.82 15.21 -3.33
CA PHE A 35 21.69 15.04 -2.16
C PHE A 35 21.15 13.92 -1.25
N TYR A 36 19.85 13.87 -1.05
CA TYR A 36 19.21 12.80 -0.30
C TYR A 36 19.44 11.43 -0.96
N ASP A 37 19.16 11.32 -2.25
CA ASP A 37 19.20 10.08 -2.99
C ASP A 37 20.61 9.52 -3.15
N TYR A 38 21.56 10.36 -3.57
CA TYR A 38 22.93 9.92 -3.84
C TYR A 38 23.76 9.63 -2.61
N ASN A 39 23.40 10.21 -1.46
CA ASN A 39 24.07 9.92 -0.20
C ASN A 39 23.42 8.79 0.61
N ASN A 40 22.35 8.21 0.09
CA ASN A 40 21.64 7.07 0.70
C ASN A 40 21.15 7.37 2.12
N PHE A 41 20.59 8.54 2.37
CA PHE A 41 20.06 8.92 3.67
C PHE A 41 18.78 8.21 4.06
N GLY A 42 18.15 7.47 3.14
CA GLY A 42 16.93 6.73 3.39
C GLY A 42 17.08 5.66 4.47
N TYR A 43 16.12 5.60 5.37
CA TYR A 43 16.10 4.58 6.40
C TYR A 43 15.86 3.20 5.79
N ASN A 44 16.71 2.23 6.12
CA ASN A 44 16.68 0.81 5.72
C ASN A 44 16.90 0.47 4.23
N LYS A 45 16.91 1.42 3.32
CA LYS A 45 17.12 1.17 1.88
C LYS A 45 17.45 2.45 1.14
N VAL A 46 18.00 2.31 -0.05
CA VAL A 46 18.11 3.40 -1.02
C VAL A 46 16.69 3.93 -1.29
N HIS A 47 16.50 5.25 -1.30
CA HIS A 47 15.19 5.90 -1.35
C HIS A 47 14.23 5.44 -0.24
N GLY A 48 14.78 5.18 0.95
CA GLY A 48 14.01 4.82 2.13
C GLY A 48 13.32 6.02 2.77
N ASN A 49 12.58 5.75 3.85
CA ASN A 49 11.83 6.78 4.55
C ASN A 49 12.75 7.85 5.12
N GLY A 50 12.42 9.10 4.89
CA GLY A 50 13.16 10.20 5.48
C GLY A 50 12.76 11.57 4.95
N VAL A 51 13.34 12.58 5.55
CA VAL A 51 13.14 13.99 5.24
C VAL A 51 14.51 14.68 5.20
N LEU A 52 14.68 15.58 4.24
CA LEU A 52 15.82 16.47 4.17
C LEU A 52 15.31 17.91 4.08
N LEU A 53 15.65 18.73 5.05
CA LEU A 53 15.46 20.17 5.00
C LEU A 53 16.73 20.81 4.47
N LEU A 54 16.65 21.48 3.34
CA LEU A 54 17.68 22.35 2.80
C LEU A 54 17.26 23.79 3.02
N ASP A 55 18.05 24.54 3.75
CA ASP A 55 17.88 25.95 3.95
C ASP A 55 19.10 26.70 3.40
N ASN A 56 18.86 27.70 2.56
CA ASN A 56 19.88 28.50 1.91
C ASN A 56 19.75 29.96 2.29
N SER A 57 20.82 30.51 2.83
CA SER A 57 20.92 31.92 3.27
C SER A 57 21.65 32.81 2.26
N TYR A 58 22.02 32.31 1.09
CA TYR A 58 22.74 33.07 0.05
C TYR A 58 21.88 34.24 -0.44
N GLU A 59 22.51 35.43 -0.54
CA GLU A 59 21.81 36.67 -0.89
C GLU A 59 21.15 36.55 -2.31
N GLY A 60 19.87 36.88 -2.35
CA GLY A 60 19.07 36.77 -3.59
C GLY A 60 18.53 35.37 -3.90
N GLN A 61 18.93 34.35 -3.10
CA GLN A 61 18.47 32.96 -3.27
C GLN A 61 18.11 32.34 -1.91
N LYS A 62 17.59 33.17 -0.99
CA LYS A 62 17.18 32.73 0.34
C LYS A 62 15.89 31.93 0.27
N GLY A 63 15.87 30.81 0.96
CA GLY A 63 14.67 30.00 1.11
C GLY A 63 14.98 28.61 1.62
N SER A 64 13.91 27.86 1.87
CA SER A 64 14.00 26.51 2.39
C SER A 64 13.26 25.53 1.47
N TRP A 65 13.75 24.31 1.38
CA TRP A 65 13.13 23.22 0.66
C TRP A 65 13.08 21.96 1.54
N LEU A 66 11.91 21.32 1.60
CA LEU A 66 11.72 20.06 2.31
C LEU A 66 11.59 18.93 1.31
N SER A 67 12.61 18.09 1.20
CA SER A 67 12.56 16.86 0.41
C SER A 67 12.04 15.74 1.28
N THR A 68 11.05 14.98 0.77
CA THR A 68 10.42 13.84 1.45
C THR A 68 10.59 12.59 0.63
N CYS A 69 10.86 11.44 1.28
CA CYS A 69 11.07 10.17 0.60
C CYS A 69 10.40 9.00 1.33
N GLY A 70 10.04 7.97 0.56
CA GLY A 70 9.40 6.76 1.09
C GLY A 70 8.01 7.03 1.64
N SER A 71 7.66 6.45 2.78
CA SER A 71 6.34 6.63 3.38
C SER A 71 6.06 8.07 3.83
N VAL A 72 7.09 8.88 4.04
CA VAL A 72 6.90 10.30 4.37
C VAL A 72 6.26 11.03 3.19
N TYR A 73 6.67 10.73 1.97
CA TYR A 73 6.08 11.28 0.75
C TYR A 73 4.58 10.99 0.65
N ASP A 74 4.12 9.81 1.10
CA ASP A 74 2.71 9.43 1.04
C ASP A 74 1.83 10.20 2.02
N TYR A 75 2.42 10.70 3.11
CA TYR A 75 1.72 11.43 4.18
C TYR A 75 1.88 12.94 4.13
N PHE A 76 2.85 13.43 3.37
CA PHE A 76 3.13 14.85 3.23
C PHE A 76 2.68 15.33 1.85
N GLY A 77 1.49 15.92 1.80
CA GLY A 77 1.04 16.71 0.66
C GLY A 77 1.58 18.15 0.70
N ASP A 78 1.17 18.94 -0.27
CA ASP A 78 1.59 20.35 -0.37
C ASP A 78 1.30 21.14 0.91
N TYR A 79 0.18 20.87 1.57
CA TYR A 79 -0.21 21.54 2.80
C TYR A 79 0.74 21.23 3.97
N GLU A 80 1.09 19.98 4.17
CA GLU A 80 2.00 19.55 5.24
C GLU A 80 3.41 20.08 5.00
N ILE A 81 3.87 20.11 3.75
CA ILE A 81 5.15 20.68 3.36
C ILE A 81 5.16 22.18 3.65
N ASP A 82 4.14 22.91 3.23
CA ASP A 82 4.02 24.34 3.48
C ASP A 82 4.03 24.66 4.99
N GLN A 83 3.29 23.90 5.80
CA GLN A 83 3.27 24.10 7.26
C GLN A 83 4.64 23.83 7.91
N ALA A 84 5.36 22.81 7.42
CA ALA A 84 6.72 22.54 7.91
C ALA A 84 7.68 23.67 7.54
N LEU A 85 7.56 24.24 6.34
CA LEU A 85 8.39 25.37 5.88
C LEU A 85 8.01 26.68 6.58
N TYR A 86 6.74 26.97 6.83
CA TYR A 86 6.33 28.12 7.65
C TYR A 86 6.92 28.06 9.05
N ALA A 87 7.02 26.86 9.64
CA ALA A 87 7.66 26.70 10.93
C ALA A 87 9.17 27.02 10.91
N VAL A 88 9.81 26.95 9.74
CA VAL A 88 11.18 27.41 9.53
C VAL A 88 11.20 28.94 9.38
N ASP A 89 10.43 29.47 8.45
CA ASP A 89 10.42 30.87 8.06
C ASP A 89 10.11 31.82 9.24
N ASP A 90 9.21 31.40 10.13
CA ASP A 90 8.81 32.19 11.31
C ASP A 90 10.00 32.52 12.26
N TYR A 91 11.05 31.70 12.25
CA TYR A 91 12.13 31.81 13.25
C TYR A 91 13.54 31.79 12.67
N ILE A 92 13.70 31.60 11.36
CA ILE A 92 15.04 31.41 10.78
C ILE A 92 15.96 32.60 10.96
N ASP A 93 15.43 33.80 10.87
CA ASP A 93 16.19 35.04 11.05
C ASP A 93 16.52 35.32 12.51
N GLU A 94 15.68 34.88 13.46
CA GLU A 94 15.89 35.10 14.89
C GLU A 94 16.74 33.99 15.53
N SER A 95 16.41 32.73 15.21
CA SER A 95 17.06 31.56 15.81
C SER A 95 16.93 30.36 14.89
N PRO A 96 17.92 30.07 14.05
CA PRO A 96 17.94 28.88 13.18
C PRO A 96 17.73 27.59 13.95
N TYR A 97 18.24 27.46 15.15
CA TYR A 97 18.01 26.31 16.02
C TYR A 97 16.52 26.10 16.32
N LYS A 98 15.82 27.19 16.67
CA LYS A 98 14.38 27.14 16.97
C LYS A 98 13.58 26.79 15.71
N ALA A 99 13.93 27.40 14.58
CA ALA A 99 13.32 27.13 13.28
C ALA A 99 13.40 25.66 12.92
N TYR A 100 14.58 25.07 12.92
CA TYR A 100 14.78 23.66 12.57
C TYR A 100 14.13 22.71 13.58
N LYS A 101 14.20 23.05 14.88
CA LYS A 101 13.52 22.26 15.92
C LYS A 101 12.00 22.23 15.72
N ASN A 102 11.39 23.37 15.37
CA ASN A 102 9.94 23.45 15.11
C ASN A 102 9.56 22.64 13.88
N CYS A 103 10.33 22.74 12.81
CA CYS A 103 10.13 21.93 11.61
C CYS A 103 10.19 20.43 11.93
N ILE A 104 11.24 19.98 12.62
CA ILE A 104 11.38 18.56 13.02
C ILE A 104 10.22 18.12 13.89
N SER A 105 9.80 18.94 14.85
CA SER A 105 8.67 18.64 15.73
C SER A 105 7.35 18.54 14.96
N TYR A 106 7.15 19.39 13.96
CA TYR A 106 5.99 19.32 13.08
C TYR A 106 5.99 18.03 12.26
N VAL A 107 7.09 17.72 11.59
CA VAL A 107 7.26 16.50 10.81
C VAL A 107 6.99 15.25 11.66
N THR A 108 7.60 15.18 12.86
CA THR A 108 7.43 14.03 13.75
C THR A 108 5.97 13.86 14.15
N ARG A 109 5.32 14.93 14.57
CA ARG A 109 3.91 14.90 14.99
C ARG A 109 3.00 14.46 13.83
N THR A 110 3.18 15.02 12.64
CA THR A 110 2.38 14.66 11.47
C THR A 110 2.54 13.18 11.11
N MET A 111 3.75 12.65 11.22
CA MET A 111 3.99 11.22 10.99
C MET A 111 3.35 10.33 12.07
N GLU A 112 3.39 10.73 13.32
CA GLU A 112 2.73 10.01 14.42
C GLU A 112 1.20 9.99 14.24
N GLU A 113 0.59 11.15 13.99
CA GLU A 113 -0.84 11.28 13.73
C GLU A 113 -1.30 10.45 12.51
N SER A 114 -0.48 10.41 11.46
CA SER A 114 -0.77 9.62 10.25
C SER A 114 -0.70 8.12 10.49
N GLN A 115 0.19 7.66 11.34
CA GLN A 115 0.30 6.23 11.70
C GLN A 115 -0.85 5.78 12.61
N GLU A 116 -1.31 6.63 13.52
CA GLU A 116 -2.43 6.32 14.40
C GLU A 116 -3.77 6.23 13.64
N SER A 117 -3.93 6.96 12.55
CA SER A 117 -5.18 7.00 11.78
C SER A 117 -5.44 5.78 10.89
N MET A 118 -4.43 4.99 10.59
CA MET A 118 -4.52 3.92 9.58
C MET A 118 -5.06 2.56 10.03
N PRO A 119 -4.86 2.03 11.24
CA PRO A 119 -5.21 0.63 11.49
C PRO A 119 -6.61 0.38 12.05
N MET A 120 -7.28 1.38 12.64
CA MET A 120 -8.50 1.14 13.42
C MET A 120 -9.79 1.07 12.60
N THR A 121 -9.83 1.64 11.41
CA THR A 121 -11.08 1.75 10.64
C THR A 121 -11.49 0.47 9.92
N PHE A 122 -10.56 -0.37 9.53
CA PHE A 122 -10.86 -1.60 8.79
C PHE A 122 -11.06 -2.84 9.68
N THR A 123 -10.43 -2.90 10.85
CA THR A 123 -10.51 -4.04 11.77
C THR A 123 -11.95 -4.35 12.20
N PRO A 124 -12.79 -3.39 12.63
CA PRO A 124 -14.17 -3.68 13.01
C PRO A 124 -15.02 -4.14 11.83
N TRP A 125 -14.78 -3.63 10.62
CA TRP A 125 -15.49 -4.05 9.41
C TRP A 125 -15.16 -5.48 9.00
N ILE A 126 -13.89 -5.87 9.10
CA ILE A 126 -13.44 -7.25 8.83
C ILE A 126 -14.03 -8.21 9.85
N LEU A 127 -14.01 -7.87 11.15
CA LEU A 127 -14.62 -8.66 12.19
C LEU A 127 -16.13 -8.82 11.99
N THR A 128 -16.82 -7.74 11.67
CA THR A 128 -18.27 -7.77 11.40
C THR A 128 -18.58 -8.64 10.19
N GLY A 129 -17.83 -8.53 9.11
CA GLY A 129 -17.96 -9.36 7.92
C GLY A 129 -17.74 -10.84 8.21
N LEU A 130 -16.75 -11.17 9.04
CA LEU A 130 -16.45 -12.55 9.44
C LEU A 130 -17.59 -13.15 10.28
N VAL A 131 -18.14 -12.39 11.23
CA VAL A 131 -19.29 -12.83 12.04
C VAL A 131 -20.51 -13.12 11.17
N VAL A 132 -20.83 -12.22 10.23
CA VAL A 132 -21.94 -12.41 9.29
C VAL A 132 -21.72 -13.66 8.41
N ALA A 133 -20.51 -13.87 7.92
CA ALA A 133 -20.17 -15.05 7.12
C ALA A 133 -20.32 -16.36 7.91
N LEU A 134 -19.92 -16.37 9.18
CA LEU A 134 -20.09 -17.54 10.06
C LEU A 134 -21.57 -17.83 10.33
N ILE A 135 -22.39 -16.82 10.60
CA ILE A 135 -23.83 -16.98 10.79
C ILE A 135 -24.47 -17.55 9.52
N TYR A 136 -24.12 -16.98 8.35
CA TYR A 136 -24.62 -17.46 7.07
C TYR A 136 -24.21 -18.91 6.80
N ALA A 137 -22.98 -19.29 7.08
CA ALA A 137 -22.51 -20.67 6.94
C ALA A 137 -23.27 -21.62 7.89
N ALA A 138 -23.46 -21.23 9.15
CA ALA A 138 -24.19 -22.03 10.14
C ALA A 138 -25.64 -22.27 9.71
N VAL A 139 -26.33 -21.24 9.22
CA VAL A 139 -27.72 -21.37 8.73
C VAL A 139 -27.79 -22.29 7.51
N ASN A 140 -26.88 -22.14 6.55
CA ASN A 140 -26.85 -22.99 5.36
C ASN A 140 -26.51 -24.46 5.66
N LEU A 141 -25.58 -24.70 6.61
CA LEU A 141 -25.24 -26.05 7.04
C LEU A 141 -26.42 -26.72 7.78
N HIS A 142 -27.18 -25.91 8.56
CA HIS A 142 -28.36 -26.42 9.26
C HIS A 142 -29.50 -26.77 8.29
N GLN A 143 -29.69 -25.99 7.24
CA GLN A 143 -30.71 -26.25 6.21
C GLN A 143 -30.36 -27.42 5.29
N ARG A 144 -29.08 -27.79 5.17
CA ARG A 144 -28.66 -28.95 4.33
C ARG A 144 -28.90 -30.32 4.97
N LYS A 145 -29.28 -30.37 6.22
CA LYS A 145 -29.85 -31.61 6.79
C LYS A 145 -31.24 -31.80 6.19
N ALA A 146 -31.30 -32.31 4.98
CA ALA A 146 -32.54 -32.82 4.42
C ALA A 146 -33.10 -33.77 5.45
N LYS A 147 -34.29 -33.48 5.99
CA LYS A 147 -35.03 -34.47 6.73
C LYS A 147 -35.26 -35.62 5.77
N ASP A 148 -34.82 -36.82 6.15
CA ASP A 148 -35.23 -38.02 5.48
C ASP A 148 -36.77 -38.09 5.56
N THR A 149 -37.43 -37.55 4.55
CA THR A 149 -38.89 -37.40 4.51
C THR A 149 -39.58 -38.71 4.15
N THR A 150 -38.80 -39.72 3.80
CA THR A 150 -39.36 -41.04 3.46
C THR A 150 -38.54 -42.16 4.09
N THR A 151 -38.93 -42.60 5.24
CA THR A 151 -38.45 -43.88 5.81
C THR A 151 -39.23 -45.02 5.14
N VAL A 152 -38.51 -46.09 4.83
CA VAL A 152 -39.11 -47.34 4.27
C VAL A 152 -40.31 -47.79 5.07
N ASN A 153 -40.36 -47.50 6.36
CA ASN A 153 -41.46 -47.81 7.25
C ASN A 153 -42.79 -47.08 6.92
N GLN A 154 -42.72 -45.96 6.22
CA GLN A 154 -43.88 -45.14 5.90
C GLN A 154 -44.63 -45.73 4.66
N TYR A 155 -43.95 -46.50 3.84
CA TYR A 155 -44.56 -47.21 2.70
C TYR A 155 -45.02 -48.63 3.05
N LEU A 156 -44.65 -49.17 4.18
CA LEU A 156 -44.86 -50.55 4.54
C LEU A 156 -45.95 -50.77 5.63
N ASP A 157 -46.69 -49.71 5.97
CA ASP A 157 -47.80 -49.78 6.96
C ASP A 157 -47.44 -50.62 8.21
N GLY A 158 -46.22 -50.47 8.70
CA GLY A 158 -45.72 -51.18 9.87
C GLY A 158 -45.42 -52.68 9.70
N LYS A 159 -45.61 -53.26 8.51
CA LYS A 159 -45.35 -54.67 8.25
C LYS A 159 -44.03 -54.83 7.44
N LYS A 160 -43.13 -55.65 7.95
CA LYS A 160 -41.92 -56.00 7.19
C LYS A 160 -42.29 -56.73 5.90
N PRO A 161 -41.74 -56.32 4.71
CA PRO A 161 -42.01 -57.00 3.46
C PRO A 161 -41.52 -58.43 3.56
N LYS A 162 -42.39 -59.40 3.25
CA LYS A 162 -41.98 -60.79 3.16
C LYS A 162 -41.50 -61.05 1.72
N ILE A 163 -40.19 -61.09 1.56
CA ILE A 163 -39.57 -61.39 0.26
C ILE A 163 -39.66 -62.91 0.06
N ASN A 164 -40.53 -63.32 -0.80
CA ASN A 164 -40.73 -64.72 -1.06
C ASN A 164 -39.86 -65.34 -2.19
N ASN A 165 -39.19 -64.47 -2.94
CA ASN A 165 -38.27 -64.91 -3.97
C ASN A 165 -37.27 -63.80 -4.30
N THR A 166 -35.98 -64.07 -4.23
CA THR A 166 -34.90 -63.15 -4.63
C THR A 166 -34.30 -63.70 -5.93
N ARG A 167 -34.47 -62.95 -7.00
CA ARG A 167 -33.83 -63.24 -8.26
C ARG A 167 -33.05 -62.02 -8.71
N ASP A 168 -31.74 -62.14 -8.66
CA ASP A 168 -30.86 -61.10 -9.22
C ASP A 168 -30.90 -61.19 -10.75
N GLN A 169 -31.53 -60.21 -11.37
CA GLN A 169 -31.49 -60.05 -12.83
C GLN A 169 -30.73 -58.79 -13.18
N TYR A 170 -29.57 -58.96 -13.80
CA TYR A 170 -28.78 -57.83 -14.30
C TYR A 170 -29.55 -57.15 -15.45
N LEU A 171 -30.05 -55.95 -15.19
CA LEU A 171 -30.91 -55.24 -16.15
C LEU A 171 -30.12 -54.34 -17.11
N ARG A 172 -29.15 -53.62 -16.64
CA ARG A 172 -28.35 -52.73 -17.49
C ARG A 172 -27.23 -52.05 -16.69
N LYS A 173 -26.01 -51.90 -17.27
CA LYS A 173 -24.98 -51.05 -16.79
C LYS A 173 -24.81 -49.85 -17.74
N ASN A 174 -25.25 -48.68 -17.35
CA ASN A 174 -24.95 -47.44 -18.09
C ASN A 174 -23.65 -46.86 -17.55
N VAL A 175 -22.61 -46.90 -18.37
CA VAL A 175 -21.36 -46.21 -18.09
C VAL A 175 -21.41 -44.89 -18.86
N VAL A 176 -21.59 -43.79 -18.15
CA VAL A 176 -21.47 -42.46 -18.75
C VAL A 176 -20.01 -41.99 -18.53
N THR A 177 -19.24 -42.08 -19.58
CA THR A 177 -17.88 -41.52 -19.60
C THR A 177 -17.98 -40.04 -19.94
N ARG A 178 -17.71 -39.18 -18.98
CA ARG A 178 -17.58 -37.74 -19.19
C ARG A 178 -16.09 -37.41 -19.40
N ARG A 179 -15.77 -36.95 -20.61
CA ARG A 179 -14.41 -36.47 -20.90
C ARG A 179 -14.20 -35.17 -20.14
N ILE A 180 -13.26 -35.16 -19.22
CA ILE A 180 -12.81 -33.94 -18.55
C ILE A 180 -11.82 -33.26 -19.48
N GLU A 181 -12.23 -32.17 -20.10
CA GLU A 181 -11.30 -31.32 -20.86
C GLU A 181 -10.47 -30.54 -19.89
N THR A 182 -9.20 -30.92 -19.79
CA THR A 182 -8.18 -30.13 -19.07
C THR A 182 -7.84 -28.96 -19.97
N SER A 183 -8.32 -27.76 -19.63
CA SER A 183 -7.88 -26.53 -20.27
C SER A 183 -6.44 -26.25 -19.85
N SER A 184 -5.49 -26.52 -20.75
CA SER A 184 -4.12 -26.03 -20.62
C SER A 184 -4.13 -24.53 -20.92
N SER A 185 -4.08 -23.69 -19.89
CA SER A 185 -3.79 -22.27 -20.04
C SER A 185 -2.32 -22.10 -20.42
N SER A 186 -2.05 -21.88 -21.70
CA SER A 186 -0.76 -21.40 -22.18
C SER A 186 -0.66 -19.91 -21.79
N SER A 187 0.16 -19.60 -20.80
CA SER A 187 0.57 -18.25 -20.48
C SER A 187 1.47 -17.71 -21.61
N GLY A 188 0.91 -16.91 -22.49
CA GLY A 188 1.66 -16.12 -23.46
C GLY A 188 2.34 -14.96 -22.74
N HIS A 189 3.66 -14.99 -22.65
CA HIS A 189 4.47 -13.82 -22.34
C HIS A 189 4.45 -12.87 -23.56
N SER A 190 3.78 -11.75 -23.42
CA SER A 190 3.96 -10.62 -24.32
C SER A 190 4.83 -9.57 -23.63
N SER A 191 6.10 -9.53 -24.03
CA SER A 191 7.02 -8.43 -23.74
C SER A 191 6.62 -7.24 -24.63
N GLY A 192 5.93 -6.26 -24.06
CA GLY A 192 5.65 -4.97 -24.68
C GLY A 192 6.71 -3.96 -24.31
N HIS A 193 7.67 -3.70 -25.18
CA HIS A 193 8.49 -2.50 -25.16
C HIS A 193 7.69 -1.37 -25.79
N SER A 194 7.44 -0.29 -25.08
CA SER A 194 7.06 0.97 -25.68
C SER A 194 8.03 2.04 -25.20
N GLY A 195 8.94 2.43 -26.08
CA GLY A 195 9.64 3.68 -26.00
C GLY A 195 8.75 4.77 -26.59
N GLY A 196 8.79 5.96 -26.01
CA GLY A 196 8.08 7.13 -26.52
C GLY A 196 8.64 8.38 -25.86
N HIS A 197 9.14 9.21 -26.66
CA HIS A 197 9.68 10.56 -26.63
C HIS A 197 9.39 11.43 -25.40
#